data_0041e2b6fd5a1658870e4f68d4cb9d02
#
_entry.id   0041e2b6fd5a1658870e4f68d4cb9d02
#
_cell.length_a   1.000
_cell.length_b   1.000
_cell.length_c   1.000
_cell.angle_alpha   90.00
_cell.angle_beta   90.00
_cell.angle_gamma   90.00
#
_symmetry.space_group_name_H-M   'P 1'
#
loop_
_entity.id
_entity.type
_entity.pdbx_description
1 polymer ?
#
loop_
_entity_poly.entity_id
_entity_poly.type
_entity_poly.pdbx_seq_one_letter_code
_entity_poly.pdbx_strand_id
1 'polypeptide(L)'
;MTIDLLNVSKSFGSKKIFTDLNLIFESGKSYALIGGSGSGKSTLLNIIGRLEKIDSGNVLVDKQDIWKIKERTFFKNTVGYVFQNYSLIDNKTVYDNLSLITKDKKTITDVLEKVGLSSDYLHQKIYELSGGQAQRVAIARMLMKPCKIILADEPTGALDGEIGKEIIRLLLNETAEDKYVIIETHDPAVYNEVDVIIDMKDIGYKV
;
A
#
# COMPACT_ATOMS: atom_id res chain seq x y z
N MET A 1 -9.88 2.03 -16.31
CA MET A 1 -9.87 2.93 -15.14
C MET A 1 -8.47 3.48 -14.93
N THR A 2 -8.33 4.70 -14.39
CA THR A 2 -7.01 5.34 -14.18
C THR A 2 -6.93 6.02 -12.81
N ILE A 3 -5.70 6.11 -12.28
CA ILE A 3 -5.34 7.09 -11.25
C ILE A 3 -4.49 8.13 -11.96
N ASP A 4 -5.00 9.36 -12.03
CA ASP A 4 -4.34 10.45 -12.75
C ASP A 4 -3.83 11.50 -11.77
N LEU A 5 -2.52 11.73 -11.75
CA LEU A 5 -1.91 12.88 -11.11
C LEU A 5 -1.68 13.95 -12.20
N LEU A 6 -2.29 15.11 -12.02
CA LEU A 6 -2.27 16.18 -13.02
C LEU A 6 -1.65 17.45 -12.42
N ASN A 7 -0.46 17.82 -12.89
CA ASN A 7 0.31 18.97 -12.43
C ASN A 7 0.46 19.03 -10.90
N VAL A 8 0.72 17.87 -10.28
CA VAL A 8 0.82 17.76 -8.84
C VAL A 8 2.13 18.36 -8.35
N SER A 9 2.04 19.32 -7.44
CA SER A 9 3.19 19.86 -6.72
C SER A 9 3.08 19.61 -5.24
N LYS A 10 4.21 19.31 -4.61
CA LYS A 10 4.32 19.04 -3.18
C LYS A 10 5.67 19.47 -2.62
N SER A 11 5.62 20.18 -1.49
CA SER A 11 6.80 20.63 -0.76
C SER A 11 6.65 20.37 0.74
N PHE A 12 7.75 20.22 1.43
CA PHE A 12 7.84 20.24 2.90
C PHE A 12 8.79 21.37 3.31
N GLY A 13 8.22 22.46 3.78
CA GLY A 13 8.97 23.70 4.02
C GLY A 13 9.64 24.20 2.72
N SER A 14 10.96 24.36 2.72
CA SER A 14 11.72 24.76 1.53
C SER A 14 12.06 23.60 0.58
N LYS A 15 11.87 22.35 1.01
CA LYS A 15 12.21 21.17 0.21
C LYS A 15 11.08 20.83 -0.74
N LYS A 16 11.29 21.06 -2.04
CA LYS A 16 10.38 20.60 -3.10
C LYS A 16 10.53 19.09 -3.29
N ILE A 17 9.41 18.36 -3.31
CA ILE A 17 9.35 16.93 -3.58
C ILE A 17 8.90 16.70 -5.02
N PHE A 18 7.81 17.34 -5.44
CA PHE A 18 7.29 17.30 -6.80
C PHE A 18 7.00 18.72 -7.30
N THR A 19 7.22 18.95 -8.59
CA THR A 19 6.83 20.16 -9.28
C THR A 19 6.17 19.75 -10.59
N ASP A 20 4.89 20.10 -10.73
CA ASP A 20 4.05 19.83 -11.91
C ASP A 20 4.12 18.36 -12.38
N LEU A 21 4.12 17.43 -11.41
CA LEU A 21 4.15 15.99 -11.67
C LEU A 21 2.89 15.56 -12.43
N ASN A 22 3.10 14.92 -13.57
CA ASN A 22 2.05 14.26 -14.33
C ASN A 22 2.38 12.77 -14.41
N LEU A 23 1.46 11.91 -13.90
CA LEU A 23 1.65 10.48 -13.85
C LEU A 23 0.29 9.77 -13.93
N ILE A 24 0.23 8.67 -14.66
CA ILE A 24 -0.98 7.88 -14.84
C ILE A 24 -0.69 6.44 -14.44
N PHE A 25 -1.54 5.88 -13.59
CA PHE A 25 -1.60 4.44 -13.30
C PHE A 25 -2.87 3.88 -13.95
N GLU A 26 -2.73 2.81 -14.70
CA GLU A 26 -3.84 2.08 -15.32
C GLU A 26 -4.26 0.92 -14.43
N SER A 27 -5.56 0.63 -14.34
CA SER A 27 -6.05 -0.55 -13.63
C SER A 27 -5.65 -1.84 -14.34
N GLY A 28 -5.65 -2.95 -13.62
CA GLY A 28 -5.22 -4.23 -14.15
C GLY A 28 -3.70 -4.38 -14.24
N LYS A 29 -2.95 -3.46 -13.64
CA LYS A 29 -1.48 -3.49 -13.60
C LYS A 29 -0.96 -3.32 -12.19
N SER A 30 0.19 -3.93 -11.95
CA SER A 30 1.01 -3.75 -10.77
C SER A 30 2.19 -2.81 -11.07
N TYR A 31 2.55 -1.98 -10.11
CA TYR A 31 3.57 -0.95 -10.23
C TYR A 31 4.56 -1.03 -9.08
N ALA A 32 5.84 -0.84 -9.40
CA ALA A 32 6.86 -0.58 -8.38
C ALA A 32 7.38 0.85 -8.50
N LEU A 33 7.39 1.56 -7.38
CA LEU A 33 8.07 2.85 -7.24
C LEU A 33 9.47 2.58 -6.72
N ILE A 34 10.48 2.90 -7.53
CA ILE A 34 11.89 2.74 -7.16
C ILE A 34 12.61 4.08 -7.10
N GLY A 35 13.76 4.12 -6.44
CA GLY A 35 14.57 5.33 -6.32
C GLY A 35 15.25 5.45 -4.97
N GLY A 36 16.20 6.35 -4.85
CA GLY A 36 16.97 6.58 -3.61
C GLY A 36 16.12 7.06 -2.43
N SER A 37 16.68 6.98 -1.23
CA SER A 37 16.05 7.56 -0.04
C SER A 37 15.77 9.05 -0.25
N GLY A 38 14.58 9.50 0.13
CA GLY A 38 14.15 10.89 -0.01
C GLY A 38 13.75 11.32 -1.43
N SER A 39 13.63 10.39 -2.40
CA SER A 39 13.17 10.67 -3.75
C SER A 39 11.66 10.94 -3.88
N GLY A 40 10.89 10.78 -2.79
CA GLY A 40 9.46 11.08 -2.77
C GLY A 40 8.53 9.89 -2.97
N LYS A 41 9.03 8.64 -3.00
CA LYS A 41 8.21 7.42 -3.17
C LYS A 41 7.07 7.34 -2.14
N SER A 42 7.42 7.36 -0.85
CA SER A 42 6.42 7.29 0.23
C SER A 42 5.51 8.52 0.22
N THR A 43 6.01 9.69 -0.19
CA THR A 43 5.18 10.89 -0.38
C THR A 43 4.15 10.67 -1.49
N LEU A 44 4.55 10.06 -2.61
CA LEU A 44 3.65 9.73 -3.71
C LEU A 44 2.58 8.72 -3.28
N LEU A 45 2.98 7.63 -2.60
CA LEU A 45 2.03 6.66 -2.03
C LEU A 45 1.05 7.35 -1.08
N ASN A 46 1.55 8.20 -0.18
CA ASN A 46 0.72 8.91 0.80
C ASN A 46 -0.24 9.90 0.13
N ILE A 47 0.16 10.56 -0.96
CA ILE A 47 -0.72 11.41 -1.76
C ILE A 47 -1.84 10.57 -2.39
N ILE A 48 -1.51 9.47 -3.06
CA ILE A 48 -2.51 8.56 -3.67
C ILE A 48 -3.42 7.97 -2.58
N GLY A 49 -2.85 7.61 -1.43
CA GLY A 49 -3.57 7.11 -0.25
C GLY A 49 -4.37 8.18 0.51
N ARG A 50 -4.31 9.45 0.07
CA ARG A 50 -4.96 10.59 0.74
C ARG A 50 -4.52 10.81 2.19
N LEU A 51 -3.30 10.38 2.51
CA LEU A 51 -2.66 10.60 3.82
C LEU A 51 -1.82 11.89 3.83
N GLU A 52 -1.41 12.35 2.65
CA GLU A 52 -0.67 13.60 2.47
C GLU A 52 -1.37 14.48 1.44
N LYS A 53 -1.56 15.75 1.76
CA LYS A 53 -2.18 16.73 0.84
C LYS A 53 -1.15 17.26 -0.15
N ILE A 54 -1.60 17.50 -1.37
CA ILE A 54 -0.84 18.21 -2.40
C ILE A 54 -0.91 19.73 -2.16
N ASP A 55 0.08 20.47 -2.66
CA ASP A 55 0.09 21.94 -2.63
C ASP A 55 -0.70 22.51 -3.80
N SER A 56 -0.61 21.87 -4.97
CA SER A 56 -1.36 22.24 -6.18
C SER A 56 -1.55 21.02 -7.09
N GLY A 57 -2.40 21.18 -8.11
CA GLY A 57 -2.74 20.11 -9.06
C GLY A 57 -3.98 19.33 -8.67
N ASN A 58 -4.15 18.14 -9.26
CA ASN A 58 -5.28 17.25 -8.98
C ASN A 58 -4.82 15.80 -8.93
N VAL A 59 -5.48 15.00 -8.08
CA VAL A 59 -5.35 13.54 -8.07
C VAL A 59 -6.74 12.95 -8.28
N LEU A 60 -6.90 12.23 -9.38
CA LEU A 60 -8.18 11.68 -9.78
C LEU A 60 -8.12 10.15 -9.75
N VAL A 61 -9.21 9.51 -9.32
CA VAL A 61 -9.45 8.09 -9.49
C VAL A 61 -10.71 7.94 -10.31
N ASP A 62 -10.61 7.32 -11.46
CA ASP A 62 -11.72 7.19 -12.42
C ASP A 62 -12.37 8.54 -12.73
N LYS A 63 -11.55 9.56 -12.99
CA LYS A 63 -11.94 10.96 -13.26
C LYS A 63 -12.58 11.69 -12.07
N GLN A 64 -12.67 11.07 -10.90
CA GLN A 64 -13.17 11.69 -9.69
C GLN A 64 -12.01 12.15 -8.79
N ASP A 65 -11.99 13.41 -8.42
CA ASP A 65 -11.02 13.97 -7.48
C ASP A 65 -11.12 13.24 -6.13
N ILE A 66 -10.01 12.64 -5.68
CA ILE A 66 -9.97 11.86 -4.44
C ILE A 66 -10.37 12.68 -3.22
N TRP A 67 -10.13 14.00 -3.23
CA TRP A 67 -10.46 14.89 -2.11
C TRP A 67 -11.96 15.19 -2.03
N LYS A 68 -12.72 14.96 -3.11
CA LYS A 68 -14.18 15.12 -3.16
C LYS A 68 -14.94 13.84 -2.80
N ILE A 69 -14.27 12.69 -2.76
CA ILE A 69 -14.85 11.44 -2.26
C ILE A 69 -15.05 11.56 -0.74
N LYS A 70 -16.20 11.11 -0.22
CA LYS A 70 -16.42 11.06 1.23
C LYS A 70 -15.31 10.25 1.91
N GLU A 71 -14.65 10.80 2.92
CA GLU A 71 -13.49 10.21 3.59
C GLU A 71 -13.75 8.76 4.02
N ARG A 72 -14.89 8.52 4.70
CA ARG A 72 -15.29 7.18 5.11
C ARG A 72 -15.39 6.20 3.93
N THR A 73 -15.90 6.63 2.79
CA THR A 73 -16.02 5.80 1.57
C THR A 73 -14.65 5.52 1.01
N PHE A 74 -13.79 6.53 0.90
CA PHE A 74 -12.44 6.38 0.38
C PHE A 74 -11.63 5.37 1.19
N PHE A 75 -11.55 5.58 2.51
CA PHE A 75 -10.78 4.67 3.37
C PHE A 75 -11.44 3.31 3.59
N LYS A 76 -12.75 3.17 3.43
CA LYS A 76 -13.42 1.88 3.57
C LYS A 76 -13.34 1.03 2.31
N ASN A 77 -13.58 1.62 1.13
CA ASN A 77 -13.87 0.89 -0.10
C ASN A 77 -12.90 1.18 -1.26
N THR A 78 -12.08 2.24 -1.17
CA THR A 78 -11.25 2.64 -2.30
C THR A 78 -9.79 2.27 -2.09
N VAL A 79 -9.20 2.54 -0.92
CA VAL A 79 -7.78 2.33 -0.68
C VAL A 79 -7.52 1.30 0.42
N GLY A 80 -6.61 0.37 0.17
CA GLY A 80 -5.95 -0.49 1.14
C GLY A 80 -4.48 -0.08 1.24
N TYR A 81 -3.92 -0.05 2.44
CA TYR A 81 -2.53 0.35 2.66
C TYR A 81 -1.80 -0.64 3.56
N VAL A 82 -0.65 -1.11 3.12
CA VAL A 82 0.33 -1.85 3.91
C VAL A 82 1.46 -0.88 4.25
N PHE A 83 1.54 -0.49 5.51
CA PHE A 83 2.54 0.45 6.01
C PHE A 83 3.82 -0.25 6.42
N GLN A 84 4.96 0.40 6.24
CA GLN A 84 6.27 -0.07 6.69
C GLN A 84 6.30 -0.38 8.21
N ASN A 85 5.58 0.40 9.01
CA ASN A 85 5.45 0.22 10.47
C ASN A 85 4.21 -0.57 10.90
N TYR A 86 3.63 -1.38 9.97
CA TYR A 86 2.48 -2.25 10.13
C TYR A 86 1.16 -1.56 10.47
N SER A 87 1.16 -0.43 11.19
CA SER A 87 -0.02 0.31 11.67
C SER A 87 -1.06 -0.59 12.36
N LEU A 88 -0.59 -1.53 13.17
CA LEU A 88 -1.40 -2.40 14.02
C LEU A 88 -1.57 -1.77 15.41
N ILE A 89 -2.60 -2.20 16.14
CA ILE A 89 -2.83 -1.78 17.52
C ILE A 89 -2.07 -2.73 18.43
N ASP A 90 -0.92 -2.31 18.95
CA ASP A 90 0.06 -3.15 19.63
C ASP A 90 -0.47 -3.90 20.84
N ASN A 91 -1.31 -3.25 21.67
CA ASN A 91 -1.87 -3.85 22.88
C ASN A 91 -3.14 -4.69 22.63
N LYS A 92 -3.54 -4.87 21.38
CA LYS A 92 -4.66 -5.71 20.95
C LYS A 92 -4.15 -7.02 20.36
N THR A 93 -5.04 -8.02 20.36
CA THR A 93 -4.73 -9.32 19.75
C THR A 93 -4.73 -9.25 18.23
N VAL A 94 -4.17 -10.26 17.58
CA VAL A 94 -4.28 -10.46 16.14
C VAL A 94 -5.74 -10.46 15.72
N TYR A 95 -6.59 -11.22 16.42
CA TYR A 95 -8.03 -11.24 16.15
C TYR A 95 -8.67 -9.86 16.25
N ASP A 96 -8.37 -9.09 17.29
CA ASP A 96 -8.92 -7.73 17.45
C ASP A 96 -8.54 -6.81 16.29
N ASN A 97 -7.28 -6.89 15.83
CA ASN A 97 -6.80 -6.09 14.69
C ASN A 97 -7.47 -6.49 13.37
N LEU A 98 -7.66 -7.77 13.13
CA LEU A 98 -8.32 -8.29 11.92
C LEU A 98 -9.84 -8.05 11.96
N SER A 99 -10.45 -8.13 13.15
CA SER A 99 -11.88 -7.90 13.36
C SER A 99 -12.34 -6.46 13.11
N LEU A 100 -11.41 -5.53 12.94
CA LEU A 100 -11.72 -4.16 12.46
C LEU A 100 -12.30 -4.16 11.03
N ILE A 101 -11.99 -5.19 10.23
CA ILE A 101 -12.48 -5.33 8.86
C ILE A 101 -13.74 -6.20 8.80
N THR A 102 -13.69 -7.40 9.41
CA THR A 102 -14.83 -8.33 9.47
C THR A 102 -14.80 -9.11 10.78
N LYS A 103 -15.97 -9.47 11.29
CA LYS A 103 -16.11 -10.35 12.46
C LYS A 103 -16.28 -11.81 12.08
N ASP A 104 -16.31 -12.13 10.79
CA ASP A 104 -16.40 -13.52 10.34
C ASP A 104 -15.09 -14.25 10.62
N LYS A 105 -15.13 -15.15 11.60
CA LYS A 105 -13.96 -15.90 12.07
C LYS A 105 -13.36 -16.77 10.97
N LYS A 106 -14.19 -17.33 10.09
CA LYS A 106 -13.70 -18.16 8.99
C LYS A 106 -12.84 -17.33 8.04
N THR A 107 -13.36 -16.20 7.57
CA THR A 107 -12.59 -15.27 6.72
C THR A 107 -11.28 -14.84 7.37
N ILE A 108 -11.30 -14.53 8.68
CA ILE A 108 -10.10 -14.13 9.43
C ILE A 108 -9.07 -15.27 9.44
N THR A 109 -9.50 -16.51 9.75
CA THR A 109 -8.60 -17.66 9.78
C THR A 109 -8.05 -17.98 8.39
N ASP A 110 -8.92 -18.04 7.38
CA ASP A 110 -8.52 -18.36 6.00
C ASP A 110 -7.47 -17.36 5.46
N VAL A 111 -7.63 -16.06 5.77
CA VAL A 111 -6.66 -15.04 5.33
C VAL A 111 -5.37 -15.10 6.17
N LEU A 112 -5.46 -15.39 7.46
CA LEU A 112 -4.27 -15.55 8.30
C LEU A 112 -3.40 -16.72 7.81
N GLU A 113 -4.03 -17.84 7.42
CA GLU A 113 -3.34 -19.00 6.84
C GLU A 113 -2.70 -18.65 5.48
N LYS A 114 -3.38 -17.86 4.64
CA LYS A 114 -2.82 -17.40 3.34
C LYS A 114 -1.50 -16.62 3.51
N VAL A 115 -1.32 -15.90 4.60
CA VAL A 115 -0.07 -15.20 4.89
C VAL A 115 0.91 -16.05 5.71
N GLY A 116 0.69 -17.37 5.82
CA GLY A 116 1.57 -18.32 6.50
C GLY A 116 1.58 -18.20 8.03
N LEU A 117 0.46 -17.79 8.63
CA LEU A 117 0.28 -17.77 10.07
C LEU A 117 -0.88 -18.71 10.46
N SER A 118 -0.65 -19.59 11.46
CA SER A 118 -1.71 -20.46 11.95
C SER A 118 -2.73 -19.71 12.82
N SER A 119 -3.90 -20.31 13.03
CA SER A 119 -4.95 -19.78 13.90
C SER A 119 -4.52 -19.61 15.36
N ASP A 120 -3.43 -20.26 15.79
CA ASP A 120 -2.90 -20.14 17.16
C ASP A 120 -2.43 -18.73 17.49
N TYR A 121 -2.06 -17.95 16.45
CA TYR A 121 -1.67 -16.56 16.61
C TYR A 121 -2.85 -15.61 16.91
N LEU A 122 -4.11 -16.04 16.73
CA LEU A 122 -5.27 -15.15 16.88
C LEU A 122 -5.38 -14.49 18.25
N HIS A 123 -4.95 -15.18 19.31
CA HIS A 123 -5.03 -14.71 20.68
C HIS A 123 -3.77 -13.99 21.18
N GLN A 124 -2.69 -14.00 20.40
CA GLN A 124 -1.46 -13.27 20.73
C GLN A 124 -1.64 -11.79 20.50
N LYS A 125 -1.06 -10.97 21.36
CA LYS A 125 -1.01 -9.51 21.17
C LYS A 125 0.08 -9.15 20.16
N ILE A 126 -0.10 -8.05 19.45
CA ILE A 126 0.83 -7.65 18.40
C ILE A 126 2.26 -7.47 18.93
N TYR A 127 2.45 -6.93 20.12
CA TYR A 127 3.77 -6.74 20.70
C TYR A 127 4.50 -8.06 21.05
N GLU A 128 3.79 -9.20 21.04
CA GLU A 128 4.35 -10.54 21.28
C GLU A 128 4.89 -11.18 19.98
N LEU A 129 4.58 -10.58 18.82
CA LEU A 129 4.95 -11.08 17.51
C LEU A 129 6.34 -10.60 17.10
N SER A 130 7.03 -11.40 16.27
CA SER A 130 8.19 -10.89 15.53
C SER A 130 7.77 -9.84 14.50
N GLY A 131 8.71 -9.00 14.02
CA GLY A 131 8.44 -8.01 12.98
C GLY A 131 7.82 -8.63 11.73
N GLY A 132 8.34 -9.78 11.26
CA GLY A 132 7.79 -10.47 10.10
C GLY A 132 6.40 -11.05 10.33
N GLN A 133 6.08 -11.51 11.55
CA GLN A 133 4.73 -11.95 11.91
C GLN A 133 3.76 -10.76 11.93
N ALA A 134 4.13 -9.65 12.56
CA ALA A 134 3.32 -8.43 12.59
C ALA A 134 3.06 -7.90 11.17
N GLN A 135 4.07 -7.91 10.30
CA GLN A 135 3.92 -7.52 8.89
C GLN A 135 2.91 -8.41 8.16
N ARG A 136 2.98 -9.72 8.35
CA ARG A 136 2.00 -10.66 7.76
C ARG A 136 0.58 -10.43 8.27
N VAL A 137 0.40 -10.09 9.55
CA VAL A 137 -0.91 -9.70 10.10
C VAL A 137 -1.43 -8.40 9.44
N ALA A 138 -0.57 -7.41 9.22
CA ALA A 138 -0.95 -6.16 8.54
C ALA A 138 -1.39 -6.42 7.09
N ILE A 139 -0.69 -7.31 6.39
CA ILE A 139 -1.04 -7.72 5.03
C ILE A 139 -2.36 -8.53 5.03
N ALA A 140 -2.54 -9.47 5.97
CA ALA A 140 -3.80 -10.19 6.14
C ALA A 140 -4.99 -9.21 6.32
N ARG A 141 -4.81 -8.19 7.17
CA ARG A 141 -5.82 -7.13 7.37
C ARG A 141 -6.14 -6.38 6.08
N MET A 142 -5.11 -6.05 5.27
CA MET A 142 -5.30 -5.40 3.98
C MET A 142 -6.04 -6.31 2.99
N LEU A 143 -5.66 -7.59 2.86
CA LEU A 143 -6.27 -8.53 1.92
C LEU A 143 -7.78 -8.78 2.19
N MET A 144 -8.25 -8.63 3.42
CA MET A 144 -9.67 -8.71 3.75
C MET A 144 -10.47 -7.47 3.34
N LYS A 145 -9.80 -6.40 2.91
CA LYS A 145 -10.43 -5.11 2.65
C LYS A 145 -10.95 -5.03 1.22
N PRO A 146 -12.22 -4.68 0.99
CA PRO A 146 -12.75 -4.47 -0.35
C PRO A 146 -12.24 -3.14 -0.90
N CYS A 147 -11.02 -3.11 -1.42
CA CYS A 147 -10.41 -1.89 -1.97
C CYS A 147 -10.04 -2.07 -3.44
N LYS A 148 -10.01 -0.96 -4.17
CA LYS A 148 -9.58 -0.90 -5.57
C LYS A 148 -8.08 -0.59 -5.71
N ILE A 149 -7.55 0.22 -4.80
CA ILE A 149 -6.17 0.67 -4.81
C ILE A 149 -5.46 0.02 -3.63
N ILE A 150 -4.45 -0.79 -3.90
CA ILE A 150 -3.57 -1.38 -2.91
C ILE A 150 -2.24 -0.63 -2.97
N LEU A 151 -1.88 -0.01 -1.86
CA LEU A 151 -0.61 0.67 -1.66
C LEU A 151 0.21 -0.12 -0.66
N ALA A 152 1.47 -0.38 -0.97
CA ALA A 152 2.37 -1.10 -0.08
C ALA A 152 3.72 -0.39 0.00
N ASP A 153 4.10 -0.01 1.21
CA ASP A 153 5.36 0.65 1.53
C ASP A 153 6.32 -0.35 2.15
N GLU A 154 7.33 -0.77 1.39
CA GLU A 154 8.34 -1.78 1.76
C GLU A 154 7.71 -3.05 2.39
N PRO A 155 6.78 -3.73 1.69
CA PRO A 155 5.95 -4.80 2.27
C PRO A 155 6.73 -6.06 2.69
N THR A 156 8.00 -6.17 2.31
CA THR A 156 8.86 -7.32 2.61
C THR A 156 10.04 -6.99 3.52
N GLY A 157 10.17 -5.75 3.97
CA GLY A 157 11.35 -5.28 4.71
C GLY A 157 11.69 -6.03 6.01
N ALA A 158 10.73 -6.72 6.62
CA ALA A 158 10.92 -7.54 7.83
C ALA A 158 10.73 -9.04 7.57
N LEU A 159 10.66 -9.49 6.31
CA LEU A 159 10.39 -10.88 5.94
C LEU A 159 11.63 -11.57 5.42
N ASP A 160 11.75 -12.87 5.69
CA ASP A 160 12.75 -13.73 5.10
C ASP A 160 12.48 -13.92 3.59
N GLY A 161 13.53 -14.17 2.81
CA GLY A 161 13.50 -14.12 1.35
C GLY A 161 12.40 -14.96 0.68
N GLU A 162 12.16 -16.21 1.14
CA GLU A 162 11.09 -17.05 0.57
C GLU A 162 9.70 -16.57 0.98
N ILE A 163 9.51 -16.24 2.26
CA ILE A 163 8.24 -15.70 2.76
C ILE A 163 7.94 -14.36 2.10
N GLY A 164 8.96 -13.51 1.91
CA GLY A 164 8.82 -12.24 1.21
C GLY A 164 8.28 -12.43 -0.22
N LYS A 165 8.81 -13.39 -0.97
CA LYS A 165 8.32 -13.71 -2.32
C LYS A 165 6.88 -14.19 -2.33
N GLU A 166 6.49 -15.06 -1.40
CA GLU A 166 5.10 -15.53 -1.29
C GLU A 166 4.15 -14.37 -1.01
N ILE A 167 4.51 -13.46 -0.11
CA ILE A 167 3.73 -12.29 0.23
C ILE A 167 3.60 -11.34 -0.97
N ILE A 168 4.67 -11.11 -1.71
CA ILE A 168 4.60 -10.29 -2.94
C ILE A 168 3.64 -10.92 -3.96
N ARG A 169 3.73 -12.23 -4.18
CA ARG A 169 2.78 -12.92 -5.07
C ARG A 169 1.34 -12.79 -4.62
N LEU A 170 1.07 -12.86 -3.30
CA LEU A 170 -0.27 -12.62 -2.76
C LEU A 170 -0.76 -11.19 -3.06
N LEU A 171 0.10 -10.19 -2.91
CA LEU A 171 -0.24 -8.80 -3.23
C LEU A 171 -0.47 -8.61 -4.74
N LEU A 172 0.42 -9.17 -5.59
CA LEU A 172 0.31 -9.06 -7.05
C LEU A 172 -0.91 -9.82 -7.59
N ASN A 173 -1.31 -10.93 -6.97
CA ASN A 173 -2.53 -11.67 -7.32
C ASN A 173 -3.82 -10.88 -7.03
N GLU A 174 -3.75 -9.80 -6.24
CA GLU A 174 -4.87 -8.87 -6.08
C GLU A 174 -5.07 -7.96 -7.30
N THR A 175 -4.12 -7.95 -8.26
CA THR A 175 -4.26 -7.19 -9.50
C THR A 175 -5.41 -7.77 -10.33
N ALA A 176 -6.40 -6.93 -10.65
CA ALA A 176 -7.59 -7.28 -11.42
C ALA A 176 -7.99 -6.10 -12.32
N GLU A 177 -8.88 -6.31 -13.28
CA GLU A 177 -9.28 -5.29 -14.27
C GLU A 177 -9.63 -3.93 -13.66
N ASP A 178 -10.19 -3.92 -12.44
CA ASP A 178 -10.61 -2.72 -11.73
C ASP A 178 -9.74 -2.38 -10.52
N LYS A 179 -8.59 -3.06 -10.34
CA LYS A 179 -7.68 -2.86 -9.21
C LYS A 179 -6.31 -2.36 -9.65
N TYR A 180 -5.63 -1.72 -8.70
CA TYR A 180 -4.27 -1.21 -8.81
C TYR A 180 -3.45 -1.76 -7.65
N VAL A 181 -2.24 -2.23 -7.93
CA VAL A 181 -1.25 -2.60 -6.91
C VAL A 181 -0.02 -1.72 -7.12
N ILE A 182 0.28 -0.84 -6.16
CA ILE A 182 1.41 0.08 -6.22
C ILE A 182 2.31 -0.19 -5.02
N ILE A 183 3.53 -0.63 -5.27
CA ILE A 183 4.49 -1.03 -4.24
C ILE A 183 5.67 -0.07 -4.26
N GLU A 184 5.99 0.54 -3.14
CA GLU A 184 7.29 1.17 -2.92
C GLU A 184 8.28 0.10 -2.46
N THR A 185 9.41 -0.01 -3.15
CA THR A 185 10.46 -0.94 -2.74
C THR A 185 11.82 -0.57 -3.33
N HIS A 186 12.87 -1.03 -2.66
CA HIS A 186 14.25 -1.01 -3.16
C HIS A 186 14.76 -2.42 -3.50
N ASP A 187 13.94 -3.46 -3.28
CA ASP A 187 14.31 -4.86 -3.49
C ASP A 187 14.10 -5.27 -4.97
N PRO A 188 15.19 -5.65 -5.70
CA PRO A 188 15.10 -6.17 -7.06
C PRO A 188 14.20 -7.40 -7.20
N ALA A 189 14.12 -8.24 -6.17
CA ALA A 189 13.27 -9.42 -6.19
C ALA A 189 11.77 -9.06 -6.21
N VAL A 190 11.41 -7.85 -5.77
CA VAL A 190 10.04 -7.34 -5.80
C VAL A 190 9.75 -6.59 -7.09
N TYR A 191 10.58 -5.59 -7.46
CA TYR A 191 10.25 -4.74 -8.59
C TYR A 191 10.42 -5.44 -9.95
N ASN A 192 11.11 -6.58 -10.01
CA ASN A 192 11.17 -7.40 -11.24
C ASN A 192 9.93 -8.29 -11.45
N GLU A 193 9.04 -8.41 -10.47
CA GLU A 193 7.80 -9.19 -10.54
C GLU A 193 6.57 -8.36 -10.94
N VAL A 194 6.69 -7.03 -10.99
CA VAL A 194 5.57 -6.13 -11.35
C VAL A 194 5.50 -5.86 -12.85
N ASP A 195 4.34 -5.40 -13.32
CA ASP A 195 4.14 -5.08 -14.74
C ASP A 195 4.86 -3.81 -15.18
N VAL A 196 4.97 -2.80 -14.28
CA VAL A 196 5.53 -1.48 -14.60
C VAL A 196 6.43 -0.99 -13.47
N ILE A 197 7.64 -0.60 -13.82
CA ILE A 197 8.59 0.05 -12.90
C ILE A 197 8.58 1.55 -13.17
N ILE A 198 8.43 2.35 -12.10
CA ILE A 198 8.51 3.80 -12.13
C ILE A 198 9.72 4.22 -11.31
N ASP A 199 10.79 4.69 -11.97
CA ASP A 199 11.93 5.30 -11.28
C ASP A 199 11.61 6.75 -10.96
N MET A 200 11.67 7.11 -9.67
CA MET A 200 11.40 8.47 -9.20
C MET A 200 12.37 9.51 -9.77
N LYS A 201 13.54 9.10 -10.29
CA LYS A 201 14.47 9.99 -10.98
C LYS A 201 13.91 10.52 -12.29
N ASP A 202 13.07 9.71 -12.94
CA ASP A 202 12.52 10.05 -14.27
C ASP A 202 11.29 10.94 -14.18
N ILE A 203 10.62 11.01 -13.04
CA ILE A 203 9.33 11.69 -12.87
C ILE A 203 9.35 12.93 -11.97
N GLY A 204 10.44 13.22 -11.27
CA GLY A 204 10.41 14.16 -10.14
C GLY A 204 11.18 15.46 -10.24
N TYR A 205 12.10 15.65 -11.17
CA TYR A 205 12.93 16.87 -11.20
C TYR A 205 13.03 17.49 -12.60
N LYS A 206 12.13 18.43 -12.91
CA LYS A 206 12.55 19.56 -13.76
C LYS A 206 13.10 20.62 -12.80
N VAL A 207 14.45 20.69 -12.72
CA VAL A 207 15.19 21.79 -12.10
C VAL A 207 14.88 23.08 -12.86
#